data_220f0fc0c96abe05a329f11f9fea9863
#
_entry.id   220f0fc0c96abe05a329f11f9fea9863
#
_cell.length_a   1.000
_cell.length_b   1.000
_cell.length_c   1.000
_cell.angle_alpha   90.00
_cell.angle_beta   90.00
_cell.angle_gamma   90.00
#
_symmetry.space_group_name_H-M   'P 1'
#
loop_
_entity.id
_entity.type
_entity.pdbx_description
1 polymer ?
#
loop_
_entity_poly.entity_id
_entity_poly.type
_entity_poly.pdbx_seq_one_letter_code
_entity_poly.pdbx_strand_id
1 'polypeptide(L)' 'MSKYACNNCVFTITCDELPEDFVCPICGSEADEFTELPE' A
#
# COMPACT_ATOMS: atom_id res chain seq x y z
N MET A 1 12.12 0.50 7.41
CA MET A 1 10.87 -0.08 6.88
C MET A 1 9.97 1.06 6.43
N SER A 2 9.15 0.80 5.42
CA SER A 2 8.28 1.82 4.86
C SER A 2 6.83 1.50 5.14
N LYS A 3 6.03 2.53 5.27
CA LYS A 3 4.60 2.39 5.49
C LYS A 3 3.86 2.88 4.26
N TYR A 4 2.90 2.11 3.82
CA TYR A 4 2.11 2.43 2.62
C TYR A 4 0.64 2.50 2.98
N ALA A 5 -0.07 3.43 2.37
CA ALA A 5 -1.50 3.59 2.56
C ALA A 5 -2.22 3.52 1.23
N CYS A 6 -3.31 2.76 1.21
CA CYS A 6 -4.14 2.66 0.01
C CYS A 6 -4.89 3.97 -0.21
N ASN A 7 -4.92 4.45 -1.45
CA ASN A 7 -5.59 5.70 -1.78
C ASN A 7 -7.11 5.53 -1.93
N ASN A 8 -7.58 4.29 -2.08
CA ASN A 8 -8.99 4.00 -2.32
C ASN A 8 -9.74 3.54 -1.07
N CYS A 9 -9.00 3.23 -0.02
CA CYS A 9 -9.58 2.85 1.26
C CYS A 9 -8.60 3.28 2.34
N VAL A 10 -8.79 2.79 3.56
CA VAL A 10 -7.91 3.20 4.67
C VAL A 10 -6.94 2.10 5.07
N PHE A 11 -6.74 1.13 4.20
CA PHE A 11 -5.80 0.05 4.46
C PHE A 11 -4.37 0.58 4.50
N THR A 12 -3.62 0.17 5.50
CA THR A 12 -2.20 0.51 5.60
C THR A 12 -1.38 -0.76 5.81
N ILE A 13 -0.16 -0.73 5.33
CA ILE A 13 0.75 -1.87 5.46
C ILE A 13 2.17 -1.34 5.66
N THR A 14 2.93 -2.03 6.50
CA THR A 14 4.33 -1.70 6.75
C THR A 14 5.19 -2.83 6.23
N CYS A 15 6.15 -2.50 5.36
CA CYS A 15 7.08 -3.48 4.81
C CYS A 15 8.30 -2.75 4.29
N ASP A 16 9.36 -3.50 3.96
CA ASP A 16 10.57 -2.89 3.43
C ASP A 16 10.32 -2.31 2.04
N GLU A 17 9.55 -3.02 1.23
CA GLU A 17 9.30 -2.62 -0.13
C GLU A 17 7.95 -3.20 -0.55
N LEU A 18 7.11 -2.39 -1.17
CA LEU A 18 5.82 -2.85 -1.64
C LEU A 18 6.01 -3.53 -3.01
N PRO A 19 5.61 -4.80 -3.14
CA PRO A 19 5.71 -5.49 -4.43
C PRO A 19 4.83 -4.83 -5.48
N GLU A 20 5.30 -4.80 -6.72
CA GLU A 20 4.52 -4.18 -7.78
C GLU A 20 3.28 -4.99 -8.17
N ASP A 21 3.25 -6.25 -7.79
CA ASP A 21 2.10 -7.12 -8.02
C ASP A 21 1.18 -7.23 -6.81
N PHE A 22 1.44 -6.40 -5.81
CA PHE A 22 0.60 -6.39 -4.60
C PHE A 22 -0.77 -5.79 -4.91
N VAL A 23 -1.80 -6.38 -4.32
CA VAL A 23 -3.18 -5.91 -4.49
C VAL A 23 -3.78 -5.74 -3.11
N CYS A 24 -4.48 -4.63 -2.93
CA CYS A 24 -5.16 -4.34 -1.66
C CYS A 24 -6.21 -5.42 -1.37
N PRO A 25 -6.17 -6.05 -0.19
CA PRO A 25 -7.15 -7.09 0.14
C PRO A 25 -8.52 -6.53 0.50
N ILE A 26 -8.63 -5.22 0.63
CA ILE A 26 -9.89 -4.58 1.02
C ILE A 26 -10.67 -4.12 -0.21
N CYS A 27 -10.03 -3.30 -1.06
CA CYS A 27 -10.70 -2.72 -2.21
C CYS A 27 -10.16 -3.24 -3.54
N GLY A 28 -9.08 -3.98 -3.53
CA GLY A 28 -8.49 -4.56 -4.74
C GLY A 28 -7.66 -3.58 -5.55
N SER A 29 -7.22 -2.49 -4.95
CA SER A 29 -6.38 -1.52 -5.65
C SER A 29 -5.00 -2.09 -5.92
N GLU A 30 -4.41 -1.69 -7.03
CA GLU A 30 -3.08 -2.13 -7.39
C GLU A 30 -2.03 -1.40 -6.55
N ALA A 31 -0.80 -1.90 -6.59
CA ALA A 31 0.29 -1.36 -5.77
C ALA A 31 0.56 0.11 -6.08
N ASP A 32 0.38 0.56 -7.31
CA ASP A 32 0.62 1.95 -7.67
C ASP A 32 -0.46 2.89 -7.13
N GLU A 33 -1.53 2.34 -6.57
CA GLU A 33 -2.55 3.13 -5.87
C GLU A 33 -2.18 3.37 -4.41
N PHE A 34 -1.04 2.87 -3.98
CA PHE A 34 -0.57 3.07 -2.61
C PHE A 34 0.40 4.23 -2.56
N THR A 35 0.36 4.97 -1.46
CA THR A 35 1.27 6.09 -1.22
C THR A 35 2.19 5.72 -0.07
N GLU A 36 3.49 5.89 -0.29
CA GLU A 36 4.47 5.67 0.76
C GLU A 36 4.42 6.83 1.75
N LEU A 37 4.29 6.51 3.01
CA LEU A 37 4.21 7.51 4.07
C LEU A 37 5.57 7.66 4.75
N PRO A 38 5.92 8.86 5.23
CA PRO A 38 7.14 9.05 6.00
C PRO A 38 7.03 8.33 7.34
N GLU A 39 8.15 7.84 7.79
CA GLU A 39 8.22 7.21 9.11
C GLU A 39 8.27 8.22 10.22
#